data_808712d8ca3510dc271529d569da87ab
#
_entry.id   808712d8ca3510dc271529d569da87ab
#
_cell.length_a   1.000
_cell.length_b   1.000
_cell.length_c   1.000
_cell.angle_alpha   90.00
_cell.angle_beta   90.00
_cell.angle_gamma   90.00
#
_symmetry.space_group_name_H-M   'P 1'
#
loop_
_entity.id
_entity.type
_entity.pdbx_description
1 polymer ?
#
loop_
_entity_poly.entity_id
_entity_poly.type
_entity_poly.pdbx_seq_one_letter_code
_entity_poly.pdbx_strand_id
1 'polypeptide(L)'
;TEKVRKTIIINGALNAKIVGQKAAKIAEIAGVKVPEGTKILIGEVESVELTEEFAHEKLSPVLAMYKAKDFSEALDKAEHLVADGGYGHTSSVYLNEVTEKDKLDAFAARMKTCRILVNTPSSHGGIGDLYNFKLAPSLTLGCGSWGGNSVSENVGVKHLLNIKTVAERRENMLWFRTPEKVYIKKGCLPVALDELRTVRGAKKAFVVTDSFLYQNGYTKPITDKLDEMGIQHTTFFNVQPDPTLANATEGAALMRAFQPDTIIALGGGSAMDAAKIM
;
A
#
# COMPACT_ATOMS: atom_id res chain seq x y z
N THR A 1 7.10 0.82 -39.51
CA THR A 1 6.01 1.03 -38.50
C THR A 1 4.66 1.06 -39.24
N GLU A 2 4.44 1.91 -40.26
CA GLU A 2 3.14 2.17 -40.88
C GLU A 2 2.41 0.93 -41.42
N LYS A 3 3.12 0.03 -42.12
CA LYS A 3 2.52 -1.22 -42.62
C LYS A 3 2.03 -2.13 -41.49
N VAL A 4 2.76 -2.20 -40.41
CA VAL A 4 2.36 -2.98 -39.22
C VAL A 4 1.17 -2.32 -38.54
N ARG A 5 1.16 -0.98 -38.42
CA ARG A 5 0.04 -0.21 -37.84
C ARG A 5 -1.29 -0.61 -38.50
N LYS A 6 -1.36 -0.59 -39.82
CA LYS A 6 -2.56 -0.94 -40.62
C LYS A 6 -2.98 -2.41 -40.45
N THR A 7 -2.17 -3.24 -39.81
CA THR A 7 -2.47 -4.66 -39.60
C THR A 7 -3.05 -4.92 -38.22
N ILE A 8 -2.91 -3.99 -37.27
CA ILE A 8 -3.30 -4.17 -35.85
C ILE A 8 -4.83 -4.13 -35.74
N ILE A 9 -5.43 -3.05 -36.19
CA ILE A 9 -6.88 -2.84 -36.11
C ILE A 9 -7.47 -2.94 -37.51
N ILE A 10 -8.51 -3.75 -37.71
CA ILE A 10 -9.25 -3.90 -38.96
C ILE A 10 -10.73 -3.75 -38.66
N ASN A 11 -11.40 -2.85 -39.36
CA ASN A 11 -12.82 -2.56 -39.16
C ASN A 11 -13.18 -2.20 -37.70
N GLY A 12 -12.30 -1.46 -37.04
CA GLY A 12 -12.51 -1.02 -35.63
C GLY A 12 -12.26 -2.09 -34.56
N ALA A 13 -11.77 -3.27 -34.94
CA ALA A 13 -11.47 -4.35 -33.97
C ALA A 13 -10.04 -4.90 -34.14
N LEU A 14 -9.50 -5.50 -33.10
CA LEU A 14 -8.22 -6.18 -33.16
C LEU A 14 -8.25 -7.27 -34.26
N ASN A 15 -7.25 -7.26 -35.10
CA ASN A 15 -7.12 -8.24 -36.19
C ASN A 15 -6.87 -9.65 -35.66
N ALA A 16 -7.88 -10.50 -35.68
CA ALA A 16 -7.79 -11.88 -35.19
C ALA A 16 -6.66 -12.69 -35.85
N LYS A 17 -6.21 -12.32 -37.06
CA LYS A 17 -5.14 -13.02 -37.78
C LYS A 17 -3.75 -12.83 -37.17
N ILE A 18 -3.57 -11.82 -36.32
CA ILE A 18 -2.28 -11.57 -35.64
C ILE A 18 -2.25 -12.10 -34.20
N VAL A 19 -3.40 -12.40 -33.62
CA VAL A 19 -3.49 -12.87 -32.24
C VAL A 19 -2.75 -14.19 -32.08
N GLY A 20 -1.82 -14.26 -31.10
CA GLY A 20 -1.02 -15.45 -30.81
C GLY A 20 -0.01 -15.83 -31.90
N GLN A 21 0.18 -15.03 -32.93
CA GLN A 21 1.12 -15.32 -34.01
C GLN A 21 2.55 -14.90 -33.66
N LYS A 22 3.51 -15.56 -34.33
CA LYS A 22 4.94 -15.15 -34.23
C LYS A 22 5.16 -13.84 -35.00
N ALA A 23 6.17 -13.06 -34.56
CA ALA A 23 6.52 -11.78 -35.17
C ALA A 23 6.78 -11.88 -36.70
N ALA A 24 7.44 -12.92 -37.14
CA ALA A 24 7.70 -13.17 -38.57
C ALA A 24 6.40 -13.34 -39.38
N LYS A 25 5.39 -14.04 -38.79
CA LYS A 25 4.08 -14.21 -39.48
C LYS A 25 3.30 -12.89 -39.55
N ILE A 26 3.37 -12.09 -38.50
CA ILE A 26 2.74 -10.77 -38.50
C ILE A 26 3.42 -9.84 -39.50
N ALA A 27 4.75 -9.89 -39.58
CA ALA A 27 5.50 -9.13 -40.58
C ALA A 27 5.10 -9.55 -42.01
N GLU A 28 4.93 -10.85 -42.30
CA GLU A 28 4.43 -11.37 -43.56
C GLU A 28 3.03 -10.82 -43.89
N ILE A 29 2.09 -10.87 -42.92
CA ILE A 29 0.73 -10.33 -43.08
C ILE A 29 0.78 -8.82 -43.37
N ALA A 30 1.69 -8.09 -42.74
CA ALA A 30 1.91 -6.66 -42.93
C ALA A 30 2.67 -6.33 -44.24
N GLY A 31 3.14 -7.31 -44.97
CA GLY A 31 3.97 -7.10 -46.17
C GLY A 31 5.32 -6.47 -45.87
N VAL A 32 5.94 -6.85 -44.71
CA VAL A 32 7.22 -6.35 -44.27
C VAL A 32 8.23 -7.50 -44.20
N LYS A 33 9.41 -7.29 -44.76
CA LYS A 33 10.51 -8.23 -44.64
C LYS A 33 11.25 -7.95 -43.32
N VAL A 34 11.51 -8.99 -42.56
CA VAL A 34 12.26 -8.93 -41.28
C VAL A 34 13.38 -9.97 -41.33
N PRO A 35 14.47 -9.79 -40.55
CA PRO A 35 15.52 -10.79 -40.42
C PRO A 35 14.97 -12.12 -39.92
N GLU A 36 15.62 -13.21 -40.30
CA GLU A 36 15.33 -14.52 -39.74
C GLU A 36 15.53 -14.53 -38.20
N GLY A 37 14.65 -15.19 -37.46
CA GLY A 37 14.69 -15.22 -36.02
C GLY A 37 14.11 -13.99 -35.30
N THR A 38 13.53 -13.03 -36.05
CA THR A 38 12.83 -11.89 -35.43
C THR A 38 11.75 -12.37 -34.46
N LYS A 39 11.84 -12.00 -33.18
CA LYS A 39 10.90 -12.40 -32.13
C LYS A 39 9.87 -11.36 -31.79
N ILE A 40 10.17 -10.08 -31.98
CA ILE A 40 9.34 -8.95 -31.59
C ILE A 40 9.35 -7.90 -32.70
N LEU A 41 8.21 -7.27 -32.95
CA LEU A 41 8.07 -6.08 -33.80
C LEU A 41 7.83 -4.88 -32.87
N ILE A 42 8.59 -3.82 -33.04
CA ILE A 42 8.47 -2.60 -32.21
C ILE A 42 8.10 -1.44 -33.13
N GLY A 43 7.01 -0.73 -32.81
CA GLY A 43 6.65 0.54 -33.41
C GLY A 43 6.98 1.69 -32.48
N GLU A 44 7.85 2.60 -32.90
CA GLU A 44 8.03 3.87 -32.21
C GLU A 44 6.86 4.78 -32.59
N VAL A 45 6.13 5.24 -31.59
CA VAL A 45 4.90 6.04 -31.72
C VAL A 45 4.85 7.11 -30.62
N GLU A 46 4.08 8.15 -30.86
CA GLU A 46 4.01 9.32 -29.97
C GLU A 46 2.71 9.35 -29.16
N SER A 47 1.58 9.07 -29.83
CA SER A 47 0.26 9.13 -29.21
C SER A 47 -0.04 7.90 -28.39
N VAL A 48 -0.56 8.12 -27.19
CA VAL A 48 -1.06 7.09 -26.26
C VAL A 48 -2.58 6.90 -26.38
N GLU A 49 -3.24 7.71 -27.22
CA GLU A 49 -4.69 7.65 -27.44
C GLU A 49 -5.08 6.41 -28.25
N LEU A 50 -6.28 5.88 -28.04
CA LEU A 50 -6.78 4.72 -28.80
C LEU A 50 -7.02 4.98 -30.29
N THR A 51 -6.84 6.20 -30.75
CA THR A 51 -6.75 6.53 -32.20
C THR A 51 -5.44 6.07 -32.82
N GLU A 52 -4.43 5.75 -32.04
CA GLU A 52 -3.18 5.12 -32.44
C GLU A 52 -3.30 3.59 -32.27
N GLU A 53 -3.25 2.83 -33.34
CA GLU A 53 -3.45 1.38 -33.34
C GLU A 53 -2.41 0.65 -32.44
N PHE A 54 -1.20 1.18 -32.30
CA PHE A 54 -0.20 0.63 -31.43
C PHE A 54 -0.52 0.82 -29.93
N ALA A 55 -1.42 1.74 -29.57
CA ALA A 55 -1.84 1.93 -28.16
C ALA A 55 -2.74 0.79 -27.67
N HIS A 56 -3.43 0.11 -28.57
CA HIS A 56 -4.30 -1.01 -28.20
C HIS A 56 -3.54 -2.23 -27.69
N GLU A 57 -4.19 -3.08 -26.91
CA GLU A 57 -3.73 -4.42 -26.63
C GLU A 57 -3.72 -5.24 -27.93
N LYS A 58 -2.63 -5.97 -28.18
CA LYS A 58 -2.43 -6.65 -29.48
C LYS A 58 -2.40 -8.17 -29.39
N LEU A 59 -2.36 -8.74 -28.17
CA LEU A 59 -2.27 -10.19 -27.92
C LEU A 59 -1.25 -10.91 -28.83
N SER A 60 -0.14 -10.24 -29.08
CA SER A 60 0.87 -10.65 -30.06
C SER A 60 2.21 -9.96 -29.76
N PRO A 61 3.35 -10.45 -30.31
CA PRO A 61 4.67 -9.84 -30.11
C PRO A 61 4.86 -8.56 -30.96
N VAL A 62 3.88 -7.66 -30.90
CA VAL A 62 3.93 -6.32 -31.49
C VAL A 62 3.83 -5.31 -30.36
N LEU A 63 4.89 -4.53 -30.14
CA LEU A 63 4.99 -3.58 -29.04
C LEU A 63 4.97 -2.14 -29.55
N ALA A 64 4.32 -1.27 -28.81
CA ALA A 64 4.51 0.17 -28.91
C ALA A 64 5.75 0.59 -28.11
N MET A 65 6.48 1.56 -28.60
CA MET A 65 7.59 2.20 -27.89
C MET A 65 7.37 3.71 -27.88
N TYR A 66 7.30 4.28 -26.70
CA TYR A 66 7.11 5.71 -26.47
C TYR A 66 8.37 6.31 -25.88
N LYS A 67 8.79 7.46 -26.39
CA LYS A 67 9.82 8.27 -25.77
C LYS A 67 9.20 9.21 -24.75
N ALA A 68 9.90 9.46 -23.66
CA ALA A 68 9.56 10.45 -22.65
C ALA A 68 10.80 11.27 -22.31
N LYS A 69 10.63 12.55 -22.01
CA LYS A 69 11.73 13.46 -21.63
C LYS A 69 12.26 13.16 -20.23
N ASP A 70 11.37 12.67 -19.35
CA ASP A 70 11.68 12.37 -17.96
C ASP A 70 10.77 11.27 -17.42
N PHE A 71 11.00 10.87 -16.17
CA PHE A 71 10.21 9.85 -15.49
C PHE A 71 8.73 10.25 -15.30
N SER A 72 8.45 11.52 -15.05
CA SER A 72 7.07 12.00 -14.86
C SER A 72 6.24 11.84 -16.13
N GLU A 73 6.78 12.24 -17.28
CA GLU A 73 6.10 12.05 -18.56
C GLU A 73 5.93 10.56 -18.90
N ALA A 74 6.95 9.73 -18.59
CA ALA A 74 6.83 8.29 -18.79
C ALA A 74 5.71 7.69 -17.95
N LEU A 75 5.58 8.15 -16.70
CA LEU A 75 4.55 7.72 -15.77
C LEU A 75 3.15 8.15 -16.23
N ASP A 76 3.02 9.39 -16.72
CA ASP A 76 1.75 9.91 -17.27
C ASP A 76 1.29 9.08 -18.48
N LYS A 77 2.20 8.78 -19.41
CA LYS A 77 1.92 7.92 -20.57
C LYS A 77 1.53 6.51 -20.17
N ALA A 78 2.23 5.93 -19.20
CA ALA A 78 1.94 4.58 -18.71
C ALA A 78 0.58 4.51 -17.99
N GLU A 79 0.23 5.51 -17.16
CA GLU A 79 -1.07 5.59 -16.50
C GLU A 79 -2.21 5.69 -17.52
N HIS A 80 -2.04 6.51 -18.55
CA HIS A 80 -3.01 6.65 -19.63
C HIS A 80 -3.27 5.32 -20.35
N LEU A 81 -2.20 4.62 -20.78
CA LEU A 81 -2.30 3.31 -21.42
C LEU A 81 -2.94 2.24 -20.52
N VAL A 82 -2.67 2.27 -19.21
CA VAL A 82 -3.32 1.38 -18.25
C VAL A 82 -4.80 1.70 -18.11
N ALA A 83 -5.16 2.98 -18.13
CA ALA A 83 -6.57 3.41 -18.04
C ALA A 83 -7.38 2.93 -19.25
N ASP A 84 -6.79 2.96 -20.43
CA ASP A 84 -7.48 2.63 -21.68
C ASP A 84 -7.58 1.13 -21.98
N GLY A 85 -6.62 0.33 -21.53
CA GLY A 85 -6.60 -1.07 -21.94
C GLY A 85 -6.02 -2.07 -20.97
N GLY A 86 -5.68 -1.64 -19.75
CA GLY A 86 -4.93 -2.50 -18.84
C GLY A 86 -5.33 -2.48 -17.37
N TYR A 87 -6.47 -1.91 -17.02
CA TYR A 87 -6.87 -1.82 -15.60
C TYR A 87 -6.81 -3.16 -14.87
N GLY A 88 -6.09 -3.12 -13.75
CA GLY A 88 -5.96 -4.24 -12.83
C GLY A 88 -4.95 -5.31 -13.27
N HIS A 89 -4.42 -5.29 -14.50
CA HIS A 89 -3.56 -6.37 -14.98
C HIS A 89 -2.15 -6.31 -14.36
N THR A 90 -1.15 -5.88 -15.10
CA THR A 90 0.27 -5.95 -14.69
C THR A 90 1.04 -4.76 -15.26
N SER A 91 1.86 -4.13 -14.43
CA SER A 91 2.81 -3.10 -14.84
C SER A 91 4.23 -3.47 -14.42
N SER A 92 5.22 -3.05 -15.21
CA SER A 92 6.64 -3.26 -14.88
C SER A 92 7.38 -1.93 -14.91
N VAL A 93 8.31 -1.76 -13.97
CA VAL A 93 9.23 -0.62 -13.92
C VAL A 93 10.67 -1.11 -13.81
N TYR A 94 11.57 -0.47 -14.52
CA TYR A 94 13.00 -0.74 -14.47
C TYR A 94 13.72 0.49 -13.93
N LEU A 95 14.34 0.34 -12.77
CA LEU A 95 15.00 1.43 -12.06
C LEU A 95 16.03 0.87 -11.07
N ASN A 96 16.81 1.75 -10.47
CA ASN A 96 17.67 1.37 -9.35
C ASN A 96 16.87 1.44 -8.05
N GLU A 97 16.54 0.27 -7.48
CA GLU A 97 15.68 0.14 -6.28
C GLU A 97 16.24 0.83 -5.03
N VAL A 98 17.57 1.05 -4.98
CA VAL A 98 18.23 1.66 -3.83
C VAL A 98 18.22 3.18 -3.94
N THR A 99 18.57 3.72 -5.11
CA THR A 99 18.77 5.17 -5.31
C THR A 99 17.53 5.89 -5.85
N GLU A 100 16.53 5.15 -6.37
CA GLU A 100 15.33 5.70 -7.01
C GLU A 100 14.05 5.19 -6.36
N LYS A 101 14.08 4.99 -5.06
CA LYS A 101 12.92 4.48 -4.30
C LYS A 101 11.69 5.39 -4.41
N ASP A 102 11.90 6.70 -4.43
CA ASP A 102 10.86 7.70 -4.64
C ASP A 102 10.11 7.52 -5.97
N LYS A 103 10.83 7.17 -7.04
CA LYS A 103 10.22 6.84 -8.34
C LYS A 103 9.43 5.54 -8.29
N LEU A 104 9.92 4.53 -7.57
CA LEU A 104 9.20 3.28 -7.36
C LEU A 104 7.89 3.52 -6.60
N ASP A 105 7.96 4.29 -5.53
CA ASP A 105 6.79 4.61 -4.71
C ASP A 105 5.75 5.42 -5.52
N ALA A 106 6.20 6.39 -6.33
CA ALA A 106 5.33 7.15 -7.22
C ALA A 106 4.69 6.25 -8.30
N PHE A 107 5.45 5.33 -8.90
CA PHE A 107 4.94 4.38 -9.88
C PHE A 107 3.88 3.46 -9.24
N ALA A 108 4.19 2.90 -8.09
CA ALA A 108 3.29 1.99 -7.38
C ALA A 108 1.98 2.67 -6.95
N ALA A 109 2.04 3.93 -6.55
CA ALA A 109 0.86 4.70 -6.15
C ALA A 109 -0.07 5.03 -7.32
N ARG A 110 0.47 5.26 -8.52
CA ARG A 110 -0.31 5.68 -9.70
C ARG A 110 -0.84 4.53 -10.54
N MET A 111 -0.07 3.44 -10.67
CA MET A 111 -0.46 2.32 -11.52
C MET A 111 -1.62 1.53 -10.92
N LYS A 112 -2.78 1.58 -11.55
CA LYS A 112 -3.98 0.82 -11.17
C LYS A 112 -3.91 -0.61 -11.70
N THR A 113 -2.88 -1.34 -11.29
CA THR A 113 -2.64 -2.74 -11.64
C THR A 113 -2.39 -3.57 -10.37
N CYS A 114 -2.88 -4.80 -10.34
CA CYS A 114 -2.75 -5.69 -9.18
C CYS A 114 -1.34 -6.25 -9.01
N ARG A 115 -0.53 -6.20 -10.07
CA ARG A 115 0.86 -6.66 -10.08
C ARG A 115 1.75 -5.54 -10.56
N ILE A 116 2.70 -5.15 -9.72
CA ILE A 116 3.77 -4.22 -10.06
C ILE A 116 5.08 -4.99 -9.95
N LEU A 117 5.78 -5.10 -11.07
CA LEU A 117 7.02 -5.83 -11.17
C LEU A 117 8.19 -4.84 -11.27
N VAL A 118 9.21 -5.09 -10.49
CA VAL A 118 10.43 -4.27 -10.51
C VAL A 118 11.53 -5.07 -11.18
N ASN A 119 12.19 -4.46 -12.17
CA ASN A 119 13.29 -5.04 -12.94
C ASN A 119 12.99 -6.43 -13.52
N THR A 120 11.71 -6.70 -13.78
CA THR A 120 11.23 -7.98 -14.30
C THR A 120 10.21 -7.73 -15.41
N PRO A 121 10.29 -8.44 -16.55
CA PRO A 121 9.33 -8.27 -17.63
C PRO A 121 7.95 -8.79 -17.23
N SER A 122 6.89 -8.08 -17.64
CA SER A 122 5.49 -8.42 -17.32
C SER A 122 5.12 -9.85 -17.72
N SER A 123 5.61 -10.32 -18.86
CA SER A 123 5.29 -11.65 -19.40
C SER A 123 5.79 -12.80 -18.52
N HIS A 124 6.93 -12.64 -17.87
CA HIS A 124 7.50 -13.66 -16.98
C HIS A 124 7.08 -13.46 -15.54
N GLY A 125 7.17 -12.22 -15.04
CA GLY A 125 6.87 -11.92 -13.65
C GLY A 125 5.39 -12.01 -13.32
N GLY A 126 4.51 -11.61 -14.23
CA GLY A 126 3.06 -11.60 -14.00
C GLY A 126 2.47 -12.98 -13.76
N ILE A 127 2.90 -14.01 -14.46
CA ILE A 127 2.41 -15.38 -14.28
C ILE A 127 2.89 -16.01 -12.97
N GLY A 128 3.83 -15.38 -12.25
CA GLY A 128 4.42 -15.89 -11.03
C GLY A 128 5.16 -17.21 -11.28
N ASP A 129 6.34 -17.35 -10.81
CA ASP A 129 7.13 -18.57 -10.93
C ASP A 129 8.39 -18.49 -10.04
N LEU A 130 9.46 -19.16 -10.48
CA LEU A 130 10.75 -19.16 -9.81
C LEU A 130 11.47 -17.79 -9.80
N TYR A 131 11.02 -16.82 -10.62
CA TYR A 131 11.65 -15.50 -10.71
C TYR A 131 11.18 -14.52 -9.63
N ASN A 132 9.99 -14.76 -9.09
CA ASN A 132 9.53 -14.00 -7.93
C ASN A 132 8.72 -14.89 -6.99
N PHE A 133 9.04 -14.88 -5.72
CA PHE A 133 8.40 -15.71 -4.70
C PHE A 133 7.14 -15.08 -4.09
N LYS A 134 6.67 -13.95 -4.62
CA LYS A 134 5.47 -13.26 -4.12
C LYS A 134 4.21 -13.63 -4.87
N LEU A 135 4.34 -14.01 -6.13
CA LEU A 135 3.21 -14.36 -6.99
C LEU A 135 3.16 -15.87 -7.19
N ALA A 136 2.04 -16.49 -6.86
CA ALA A 136 1.83 -17.90 -7.13
C ALA A 136 1.82 -18.17 -8.64
N PRO A 137 2.38 -19.28 -9.14
CA PRO A 137 2.32 -19.64 -10.56
C PRO A 137 0.87 -19.77 -11.03
N SER A 138 0.51 -19.03 -12.07
CA SER A 138 -0.82 -19.11 -12.68
C SER A 138 -0.82 -18.52 -14.09
N LEU A 139 -1.64 -19.08 -14.96
CA LEU A 139 -1.97 -18.49 -16.26
C LEU A 139 -3.26 -17.68 -16.22
N THR A 140 -3.98 -17.71 -15.09
CA THR A 140 -5.19 -16.92 -14.86
C THR A 140 -4.88 -15.84 -13.83
N LEU A 141 -4.87 -14.60 -14.27
CA LEU A 141 -4.47 -13.45 -13.47
C LEU A 141 -5.69 -12.62 -13.11
N GLY A 142 -6.00 -12.54 -11.82
CA GLY A 142 -7.05 -11.64 -11.33
C GLY A 142 -6.62 -10.18 -11.47
N CYS A 143 -7.55 -9.33 -11.90
CA CYS A 143 -7.35 -7.89 -12.10
C CYS A 143 -8.05 -7.04 -11.04
N GLY A 144 -8.63 -7.66 -10.02
CA GLY A 144 -9.31 -6.99 -8.91
C GLY A 144 -10.48 -6.12 -9.36
N SER A 145 -10.91 -5.24 -8.48
CA SER A 145 -12.02 -4.32 -8.76
C SER A 145 -11.74 -3.37 -9.92
N TRP A 146 -10.50 -2.97 -10.14
CA TRP A 146 -10.12 -2.15 -11.29
C TRP A 146 -10.43 -2.84 -12.62
N GLY A 147 -10.19 -4.14 -12.72
CA GLY A 147 -10.48 -4.95 -13.90
C GLY A 147 -11.85 -5.63 -13.88
N GLY A 148 -12.73 -5.28 -12.93
CA GLY A 148 -14.07 -5.89 -12.81
C GLY A 148 -14.03 -7.35 -12.34
N ASN A 149 -12.97 -7.77 -11.65
CA ASN A 149 -12.81 -9.14 -11.16
C ASN A 149 -13.02 -9.22 -9.64
N SER A 150 -13.45 -10.38 -9.17
CA SER A 150 -13.57 -10.68 -7.74
C SER A 150 -12.22 -11.05 -7.09
N VAL A 151 -11.18 -11.31 -7.88
CA VAL A 151 -9.86 -11.73 -7.45
C VAL A 151 -8.82 -10.76 -7.96
N SER A 152 -7.90 -10.32 -7.08
CA SER A 152 -6.80 -9.41 -7.40
C SER A 152 -5.42 -10.08 -7.45
N GLU A 153 -5.37 -11.40 -7.32
CA GLU A 153 -4.14 -12.17 -7.28
C GLU A 153 -4.10 -13.24 -8.37
N ASN A 154 -2.98 -13.95 -8.47
CA ASN A 154 -2.85 -15.08 -9.38
C ASN A 154 -3.78 -16.21 -8.92
N VAL A 155 -4.65 -16.65 -9.82
CA VAL A 155 -5.69 -17.64 -9.48
C VAL A 155 -5.07 -19.01 -9.32
N GLY A 156 -5.34 -19.66 -8.19
CA GLY A 156 -4.89 -21.00 -7.86
C GLY A 156 -6.01 -21.84 -7.25
N VAL A 157 -5.66 -23.03 -6.79
CA VAL A 157 -6.60 -24.01 -6.23
C VAL A 157 -7.48 -23.43 -5.12
N LYS A 158 -6.94 -22.56 -4.28
CA LYS A 158 -7.68 -21.92 -3.19
C LYS A 158 -8.93 -21.14 -3.64
N HIS A 159 -8.96 -20.64 -4.88
CA HIS A 159 -10.09 -19.92 -5.45
C HIS A 159 -11.21 -20.84 -5.96
N LEU A 160 -10.93 -22.14 -6.06
CA LEU A 160 -11.91 -23.16 -6.44
C LEU A 160 -12.51 -23.85 -5.21
N LEU A 161 -12.03 -23.53 -4.02
CA LEU A 161 -12.49 -24.15 -2.77
C LEU A 161 -13.55 -23.27 -2.11
N ASN A 162 -14.66 -23.90 -1.72
CA ASN A 162 -15.61 -23.29 -0.81
C ASN A 162 -15.16 -23.52 0.64
N ILE A 163 -14.58 -22.49 1.24
CA ILE A 163 -14.15 -22.54 2.64
C ILE A 163 -15.36 -22.28 3.52
N LYS A 164 -15.67 -23.24 4.40
CA LYS A 164 -16.71 -23.07 5.44
C LYS A 164 -16.03 -22.82 6.78
N THR A 165 -16.50 -21.79 7.45
CA THR A 165 -16.08 -21.52 8.83
C THR A 165 -17.14 -22.10 9.76
N VAL A 166 -16.71 -22.99 10.67
CA VAL A 166 -17.56 -23.48 11.77
C VAL A 166 -17.18 -22.67 13.01
N ALA A 167 -18.07 -21.84 13.48
CA ALA A 167 -17.89 -21.05 14.68
C ALA A 167 -18.78 -21.61 15.79
N GLU A 168 -18.17 -22.13 16.84
CA GLU A 168 -18.88 -22.63 18.00
C GLU A 168 -18.81 -21.60 19.13
N ARG A 169 -19.96 -21.37 19.76
CA ARG A 169 -20.00 -20.60 21.00
C ARG A 169 -19.47 -21.47 22.13
N ARG A 170 -18.38 -21.03 22.76
CA ARG A 170 -17.86 -21.67 23.98
C ARG A 170 -18.57 -21.07 25.20
N GLU A 171 -19.68 -21.68 25.59
CA GLU A 171 -20.49 -21.17 26.71
C GLU A 171 -19.78 -21.27 28.08
N ASN A 172 -18.84 -22.20 28.20
CA ASN A 172 -18.16 -22.47 29.47
C ASN A 172 -16.81 -21.79 29.63
N MET A 173 -16.40 -20.93 28.68
CA MET A 173 -15.12 -20.23 28.75
C MET A 173 -15.30 -18.75 28.48
N LEU A 174 -15.73 -18.04 29.50
CA LEU A 174 -15.66 -16.59 29.56
C LEU A 174 -14.28 -16.24 30.11
N TRP A 175 -13.34 -15.91 29.22
CA TRP A 175 -12.10 -15.31 29.70
C TRP A 175 -12.05 -13.83 29.33
N PHE A 176 -11.63 -13.06 30.30
CA PHE A 176 -11.50 -11.64 30.19
C PHE A 176 -10.07 -11.30 30.59
N ARG A 177 -9.34 -10.63 29.70
CA ARG A 177 -7.99 -10.17 30.01
C ARG A 177 -8.06 -8.75 30.54
N THR A 178 -7.76 -8.58 31.81
CA THR A 178 -7.58 -7.27 32.43
C THR A 178 -6.12 -6.86 32.36
N PRO A 179 -5.81 -5.56 32.52
CA PRO A 179 -4.48 -5.12 32.85
C PRO A 179 -3.96 -5.87 34.08
N GLU A 180 -2.66 -6.01 34.19
CA GLU A 180 -1.99 -6.68 35.33
C GLU A 180 -2.45 -6.16 36.68
N LYS A 181 -2.70 -4.84 36.75
CA LYS A 181 -3.23 -4.16 37.95
C LYS A 181 -4.30 -3.16 37.58
N VAL A 182 -5.36 -3.17 38.35
CA VAL A 182 -6.47 -2.22 38.30
C VAL A 182 -6.72 -1.67 39.70
N TYR A 183 -6.62 -0.35 39.88
CA TYR A 183 -6.90 0.33 41.13
C TYR A 183 -8.28 0.97 41.08
N ILE A 184 -9.18 0.54 41.94
CA ILE A 184 -10.58 1.01 42.02
C ILE A 184 -10.89 1.46 43.44
N LYS A 185 -10.61 2.73 43.76
CA LYS A 185 -11.04 3.34 45.02
C LYS A 185 -10.78 4.83 44.95
N LYS A 186 -11.63 5.65 45.57
CA LYS A 186 -11.35 7.07 45.78
C LYS A 186 -10.01 7.21 46.52
N GLY A 187 -9.08 7.98 45.99
CA GLY A 187 -7.76 8.22 46.57
C GLY A 187 -6.70 7.17 46.22
N CYS A 188 -6.95 6.23 45.29
CA CYS A 188 -5.94 5.23 44.89
C CYS A 188 -4.88 5.79 43.91
N LEU A 189 -5.10 6.94 43.31
CA LEU A 189 -4.20 7.51 42.29
C LEU A 189 -2.75 7.68 42.80
N PRO A 190 -2.47 8.27 43.97
CA PRO A 190 -1.10 8.36 44.47
C PRO A 190 -0.42 7.01 44.66
N VAL A 191 -1.15 5.99 45.13
CA VAL A 191 -0.64 4.63 45.27
C VAL A 191 -0.28 4.01 43.94
N ALA A 192 -1.13 4.20 42.94
CA ALA A 192 -0.85 3.71 41.59
C ALA A 192 0.37 4.41 40.97
N LEU A 193 0.53 5.72 41.19
CA LEU A 193 1.67 6.49 40.72
C LEU A 193 2.99 6.12 41.41
N ASP A 194 2.96 5.78 42.70
CA ASP A 194 4.15 5.33 43.43
C ASP A 194 4.82 4.10 42.79
N GLU A 195 4.07 3.25 42.10
CA GLU A 195 4.61 2.13 41.35
C GLU A 195 5.51 2.54 40.18
N LEU A 196 5.30 3.71 39.61
CA LEU A 196 6.16 4.22 38.53
C LEU A 196 7.61 4.30 39.00
N ARG A 197 7.83 4.74 40.24
CA ARG A 197 9.15 4.82 40.86
C ARG A 197 9.61 3.48 41.42
N THR A 198 8.76 2.84 42.23
CA THR A 198 9.17 1.71 43.06
C THR A 198 9.27 0.39 42.32
N VAL A 199 8.48 0.21 41.27
CA VAL A 199 8.41 -1.02 40.46
C VAL A 199 9.03 -0.84 39.07
N ARG A 200 8.73 0.29 38.41
CA ARG A 200 9.14 0.52 37.03
C ARG A 200 10.42 1.35 36.88
N GLY A 201 10.84 2.06 37.90
CA GLY A 201 12.04 2.90 37.86
C GLY A 201 11.94 4.07 36.89
N ALA A 202 10.72 4.57 36.64
CA ALA A 202 10.45 5.66 35.70
C ALA A 202 11.19 6.94 36.09
N LYS A 203 11.74 7.65 35.10
CA LYS A 203 12.46 8.91 35.26
C LYS A 203 11.82 10.06 34.51
N LYS A 204 11.12 9.75 33.40
CA LYS A 204 10.50 10.75 32.51
C LYS A 204 9.09 10.30 32.13
N ALA A 205 8.08 11.02 32.56
CA ALA A 205 6.68 10.73 32.29
C ALA A 205 6.09 11.70 31.23
N PHE A 206 5.42 11.17 30.22
CA PHE A 206 4.66 11.94 29.27
C PHE A 206 3.17 11.79 29.58
N VAL A 207 2.52 12.89 29.96
CA VAL A 207 1.10 12.90 30.32
C VAL A 207 0.28 13.30 29.11
N VAL A 208 -0.70 12.49 28.74
CA VAL A 208 -1.59 12.72 27.59
C VAL A 208 -3.01 12.91 28.10
N THR A 209 -3.64 14.03 27.75
CA THR A 209 -5.01 14.37 28.17
C THR A 209 -5.68 15.34 27.19
N ASP A 210 -6.93 15.66 27.43
CA ASP A 210 -7.65 16.69 26.71
C ASP A 210 -7.56 18.07 27.41
N SER A 211 -7.94 19.12 26.66
CA SER A 211 -7.86 20.50 27.15
C SER A 211 -8.81 20.78 28.32
N PHE A 212 -9.97 20.10 28.38
CA PHE A 212 -10.92 20.31 29.47
C PHE A 212 -10.34 19.80 30.81
N LEU A 213 -9.82 18.58 30.82
CA LEU A 213 -9.22 18.01 32.03
C LEU A 213 -7.99 18.77 32.47
N TYR A 214 -7.18 19.24 31.54
CA TYR A 214 -6.00 20.05 31.80
C TYR A 214 -6.37 21.40 32.45
N GLN A 215 -7.27 22.18 31.80
CA GLN A 215 -7.66 23.50 32.24
C GLN A 215 -8.40 23.48 33.59
N ASN A 216 -9.13 22.43 33.89
CA ASN A 216 -9.83 22.25 35.15
C ASN A 216 -8.96 21.61 36.26
N GLY A 217 -7.66 21.45 36.02
CA GLY A 217 -6.71 21.02 37.03
C GLY A 217 -6.72 19.53 37.38
N TYR A 218 -7.38 18.67 36.58
CA TYR A 218 -7.41 17.23 36.81
C TYR A 218 -6.04 16.54 36.64
N THR A 219 -5.12 17.17 35.90
CA THR A 219 -3.74 16.72 35.78
C THR A 219 -2.88 17.00 37.01
N LYS A 220 -3.26 18.02 37.79
CA LYS A 220 -2.44 18.48 38.90
C LYS A 220 -2.09 17.41 39.93
N PRO A 221 -3.02 16.53 40.37
CA PRO A 221 -2.66 15.46 41.30
C PRO A 221 -1.60 14.48 40.74
N ILE A 222 -1.54 14.35 39.40
CA ILE A 222 -0.53 13.50 38.71
C ILE A 222 0.81 14.22 38.70
N THR A 223 0.82 15.47 38.19
CA THR A 223 2.07 16.25 38.07
C THR A 223 2.71 16.54 39.41
N ASP A 224 1.92 16.96 40.43
CA ASP A 224 2.43 17.18 41.80
C ASP A 224 3.07 15.89 42.37
N LYS A 225 2.46 14.72 42.10
CA LYS A 225 3.02 13.44 42.58
C LYS A 225 4.29 13.04 41.80
N LEU A 226 4.36 13.34 40.50
CA LEU A 226 5.57 13.12 39.70
C LEU A 226 6.72 14.01 40.21
N ASP A 227 6.43 15.27 40.53
CA ASP A 227 7.40 16.21 41.13
C ASP A 227 7.90 15.73 42.50
N GLU A 228 6.99 15.29 43.39
CA GLU A 228 7.34 14.68 44.68
C GLU A 228 8.30 13.49 44.50
N MET A 229 8.10 12.69 43.47
CA MET A 229 8.93 11.52 43.16
C MET A 229 10.22 11.86 42.42
N GLY A 230 10.43 13.10 42.01
CA GLY A 230 11.58 13.51 41.20
C GLY A 230 11.53 12.99 39.74
N ILE A 231 10.35 12.66 39.22
CA ILE A 231 10.15 12.21 37.85
C ILE A 231 9.90 13.43 36.97
N GLN A 232 10.77 13.65 35.99
CA GLN A 232 10.57 14.72 35.03
C GLN A 232 9.29 14.45 34.21
N HIS A 233 8.50 15.47 33.91
CA HIS A 233 7.28 15.25 33.15
C HIS A 233 7.01 16.40 32.17
N THR A 234 6.25 16.08 31.13
CA THR A 234 5.62 17.05 30.23
C THR A 234 4.21 16.58 29.88
N THR A 235 3.34 17.51 29.54
CA THR A 235 1.92 17.21 29.30
C THR A 235 1.53 17.63 27.89
N PHE A 236 0.99 16.71 27.10
CA PHE A 236 0.23 17.00 25.90
C PHE A 236 -1.25 17.03 26.28
N PHE A 237 -1.87 18.20 26.15
CA PHE A 237 -3.24 18.43 26.60
C PHE A 237 -4.21 18.81 25.49
N ASN A 238 -3.81 18.61 24.23
CA ASN A 238 -4.61 18.98 23.05
C ASN A 238 -5.30 17.78 22.39
N VAL A 239 -5.56 16.72 23.15
CA VAL A 239 -6.30 15.56 22.61
C VAL A 239 -7.73 16.00 22.30
N GLN A 240 -8.16 15.76 21.05
CA GLN A 240 -9.51 16.04 20.58
C GLN A 240 -10.41 14.81 20.74
N PRO A 241 -11.74 15.00 20.86
CA PRO A 241 -12.68 13.89 20.68
C PRO A 241 -12.42 13.24 19.32
N ASP A 242 -12.37 11.90 19.26
CA ASP A 242 -12.01 11.15 18.06
C ASP A 242 -10.70 11.65 17.42
N PRO A 243 -9.56 11.40 18.07
CA PRO A 243 -8.29 12.03 17.72
C PRO A 243 -7.88 11.73 16.27
N THR A 244 -7.56 12.79 15.54
CA THR A 244 -7.12 12.72 14.14
C THR A 244 -5.64 12.35 14.05
N LEU A 245 -5.21 11.91 12.88
CA LEU A 245 -3.78 11.67 12.60
C LEU A 245 -2.92 12.92 12.84
N ALA A 246 -3.43 14.11 12.49
CA ALA A 246 -2.73 15.38 12.75
C ALA A 246 -2.51 15.60 14.26
N ASN A 247 -3.54 15.34 15.07
CA ASN A 247 -3.48 15.46 16.52
C ASN A 247 -2.47 14.46 17.14
N ALA A 248 -2.48 13.21 16.67
CA ALA A 248 -1.51 12.22 17.08
C ALA A 248 -0.07 12.58 16.66
N THR A 249 0.11 13.13 15.46
CA THR A 249 1.42 13.58 14.97
C THR A 249 2.00 14.72 15.79
N GLU A 250 1.17 15.68 16.21
CA GLU A 250 1.56 16.79 17.09
C GLU A 250 2.08 16.27 18.44
N GLY A 251 1.31 15.36 19.09
CA GLY A 251 1.71 14.76 20.35
C GLY A 251 2.97 13.88 20.21
N ALA A 252 3.08 13.11 19.13
CA ALA A 252 4.27 12.32 18.85
C ALA A 252 5.54 13.16 18.65
N ALA A 253 5.43 14.34 18.06
CA ALA A 253 6.55 15.27 17.92
C ALA A 253 7.05 15.75 19.29
N LEU A 254 6.12 16.13 20.19
CA LEU A 254 6.44 16.54 21.55
C LEU A 254 7.04 15.38 22.35
N MET A 255 6.47 14.19 22.23
CA MET A 255 6.98 12.97 22.88
C MET A 255 8.41 12.64 22.44
N ARG A 256 8.69 12.70 21.14
CA ARG A 256 10.05 12.47 20.60
C ARG A 256 11.06 13.48 21.11
N ALA A 257 10.67 14.75 21.21
CA ALA A 257 11.54 15.79 21.76
C ALA A 257 11.85 15.58 23.25
N PHE A 258 10.87 15.12 24.02
CA PHE A 258 11.01 14.90 25.45
C PHE A 258 11.68 13.57 25.81
N GLN A 259 11.57 12.54 24.96
CA GLN A 259 12.15 11.19 25.19
C GLN A 259 11.69 10.57 26.53
N PRO A 260 10.40 10.33 26.75
CA PRO A 260 9.90 9.71 27.97
C PRO A 260 10.20 8.21 28.01
N ASP A 261 10.25 7.67 29.22
CA ASP A 261 10.28 6.23 29.49
C ASP A 261 8.92 5.68 29.97
N THR A 262 7.99 6.58 30.22
CA THR A 262 6.65 6.24 30.73
C THR A 262 5.60 7.18 30.14
N ILE A 263 4.44 6.62 29.79
CA ILE A 263 3.27 7.37 29.30
C ILE A 263 2.13 7.21 30.29
N ILE A 264 1.48 8.33 30.62
CA ILE A 264 0.29 8.37 31.48
C ILE A 264 -0.84 9.00 30.68
N ALA A 265 -1.89 8.24 30.36
CA ALA A 265 -3.09 8.77 29.74
C ALA A 265 -4.15 9.09 30.80
N LEU A 266 -4.59 10.34 30.86
CA LEU A 266 -5.67 10.79 31.73
C LEU A 266 -6.88 11.17 30.90
N GLY A 267 -7.98 10.43 31.02
CA GLY A 267 -9.23 10.71 30.30
C GLY A 267 -9.98 9.46 29.89
N GLY A 268 -10.86 9.62 28.94
CA GLY A 268 -11.63 8.54 28.32
C GLY A 268 -10.87 7.87 27.17
N GLY A 269 -11.63 7.20 26.29
CA GLY A 269 -11.09 6.46 25.13
C GLY A 269 -10.16 7.31 24.26
N SER A 270 -10.56 8.53 23.92
CA SER A 270 -9.77 9.43 23.05
C SER A 270 -8.37 9.69 23.58
N ALA A 271 -8.22 9.98 24.90
CA ALA A 271 -6.91 10.19 25.50
C ALA A 271 -6.06 8.90 25.52
N MET A 272 -6.69 7.76 25.82
CA MET A 272 -6.00 6.46 25.82
C MET A 272 -5.57 6.03 24.42
N ASP A 273 -6.41 6.24 23.42
CA ASP A 273 -6.10 5.87 22.03
C ASP A 273 -5.03 6.79 21.45
N ALA A 274 -5.13 8.12 21.66
CA ALA A 274 -4.09 9.06 21.27
C ALA A 274 -2.73 8.70 21.88
N ALA A 275 -2.68 8.37 23.17
CA ALA A 275 -1.45 7.97 23.87
C ALA A 275 -0.83 6.68 23.31
N LYS A 276 -1.64 5.74 22.81
CA LYS A 276 -1.14 4.49 22.19
C LYS A 276 -0.61 4.70 20.78
N ILE A 277 -1.14 5.69 20.06
CA ILE A 277 -0.75 5.99 18.68
C ILE A 277 0.52 6.85 18.64
N MET A 278 0.72 7.73 19.63
CA MET A 278 1.91 8.57 19.77
C MET A 278 3.17 7.76 20.07
#